data_30815653b537c1aadf2f0b031decc5c7
#
_entry.id   30815653b537c1aadf2f0b031decc5c7
#
_cell.length_a   1.000
_cell.length_b   1.000
_cell.length_c   1.000
_cell.angle_alpha   90.00
_cell.angle_beta   90.00
_cell.angle_gamma   90.00
#
_symmetry.space_group_name_H-M   'P 1'
#
loop_
_entity.id
_entity.type
_entity.pdbx_description
1 polymer ?
#
loop_
_entity_poly.entity_id
_entity_poly.type
_entity_poly.pdbx_seq_one_letter_code
_entity_poly.pdbx_strand_id
1 'polypeptide(L)'
;MQLKSISRELALLLLGQIKKNDIQKMNIESLLGQAIEALTQHWRDQLDFCALKLEKANQELLDSELKEDAGAFKQSRDHFKTFLIDAENILNSLSESIELPRILALVDQKEIRQLALKRVNLVIEKRDEIDTNLDNVMEGWRLKRLPRIDRDILRLAVVDLIDFKTPMAVTCNEAVNLANRYSDEQGRRMINGVLRKLQNSTSKLN
;
A
#
# COMPACT_ATOMS: atom_id res chain seq x y z
N MET A 1 -11.09 12.62 8.95
CA MET A 1 -10.50 11.28 8.76
C MET A 1 -9.48 11.26 7.62
N GLN A 2 -9.79 11.84 6.47
CA GLN A 2 -8.94 11.80 5.25
C GLN A 2 -7.53 12.39 5.42
N LEU A 3 -7.35 13.52 6.11
CA LEU A 3 -6.04 14.16 6.31
C LEU A 3 -5.02 13.23 6.99
N LYS A 4 -5.47 12.47 8.00
CA LYS A 4 -4.59 11.52 8.72
C LYS A 4 -4.25 10.29 7.87
N SER A 5 -5.16 9.82 7.02
CA SER A 5 -4.90 8.71 6.08
C SER A 5 -3.86 9.12 5.05
N ILE A 6 -4.03 10.27 4.40
CA ILE A 6 -3.07 10.82 3.43
C ILE A 6 -1.69 11.05 4.06
N SER A 7 -1.63 11.55 5.30
CA SER A 7 -0.34 11.74 5.97
C SER A 7 0.39 10.40 6.28
N ARG A 8 -0.33 9.29 6.45
CA ARG A 8 0.27 7.94 6.58
C ARG A 8 0.81 7.45 5.24
N GLU A 9 0.02 7.62 4.19
CA GLU A 9 0.42 7.25 2.84
C GLU A 9 1.68 8.01 2.41
N LEU A 10 1.70 9.32 2.63
CA LEU A 10 2.89 10.15 2.39
C LEU A 10 4.09 9.69 3.23
N ALA A 11 3.88 9.35 4.51
CA ALA A 11 4.95 8.82 5.36
C ALA A 11 5.51 7.50 4.83
N LEU A 12 4.67 6.59 4.33
CA LEU A 12 5.08 5.34 3.72
C LEU A 12 5.97 5.58 2.49
N LEU A 13 5.55 6.48 1.60
CA LEU A 13 6.30 6.83 0.40
C LEU A 13 7.64 7.48 0.74
N LEU A 14 7.67 8.37 1.74
CA LEU A 14 8.91 8.97 2.24
C LEU A 14 9.87 7.92 2.80
N LEU A 15 9.38 6.97 3.62
CA LEU A 15 10.18 5.86 4.12
C LEU A 15 10.79 5.04 2.98
N GLY A 16 10.05 4.84 1.89
CA GLY A 16 10.53 4.18 0.68
C GLY A 16 11.76 4.83 0.05
N GLN A 17 11.87 6.16 0.10
CA GLN A 17 12.97 6.93 -0.50
C GLN A 17 14.22 6.99 0.40
N ILE A 18 14.07 6.80 1.72
CA ILE A 18 15.20 6.92 2.66
C ILE A 18 16.12 5.72 2.57
N LYS A 19 17.37 5.94 2.15
CA LYS A 19 18.46 4.96 2.23
C LYS A 19 19.09 4.98 3.62
N LYS A 20 19.51 3.81 4.12
CA LYS A 20 20.06 3.64 5.50
C LYS A 20 21.16 4.64 5.91
N ASN A 21 21.87 5.22 4.95
CA ASN A 21 23.03 6.07 5.20
C ASN A 21 22.79 7.58 5.08
N ASP A 22 21.59 8.03 4.69
CA ASP A 22 21.37 9.44 4.33
C ASP A 22 20.58 10.26 5.36
N ILE A 23 20.31 9.69 6.53
CA ILE A 23 19.39 10.26 7.53
C ILE A 23 19.80 11.65 8.03
N GLN A 24 21.11 12.00 8.02
CA GLN A 24 21.62 13.24 8.60
C GLN A 24 21.73 14.43 7.61
N LYS A 25 21.55 14.24 6.32
CA LYS A 25 21.75 15.27 5.28
C LYS A 25 20.55 15.55 4.39
N MET A 26 19.37 15.04 4.71
CA MET A 26 18.25 15.04 3.78
C MET A 26 17.49 16.36 3.80
N ASN A 27 17.44 17.01 2.64
CA ASN A 27 16.50 18.09 2.38
C ASN A 27 15.08 17.49 2.26
N ILE A 28 14.23 17.80 3.22
CA ILE A 28 12.85 17.31 3.33
C ILE A 28 12.02 17.63 2.08
N GLU A 29 12.25 18.78 1.46
CA GLU A 29 11.55 19.17 0.24
C GLU A 29 11.93 18.29 -0.96
N SER A 30 13.21 17.91 -1.07
CA SER A 30 13.68 16.99 -2.11
C SER A 30 13.06 15.60 -1.95
N LEU A 31 12.97 15.10 -0.72
CA LEU A 31 12.31 13.81 -0.42
C LEU A 31 10.82 13.83 -0.73
N LEU A 32 10.17 14.93 -0.41
CA LEU A 32 8.75 15.11 -0.72
C LEU A 32 8.52 15.09 -2.23
N GLY A 33 9.37 15.82 -3.00
CA GLY A 33 9.33 15.79 -4.46
C GLY A 33 9.49 14.37 -5.01
N GLN A 34 10.48 13.62 -4.53
CA GLN A 34 10.72 12.24 -4.93
C GLN A 34 9.54 11.31 -4.56
N ALA A 35 8.93 11.50 -3.39
CA ALA A 35 7.78 10.71 -2.97
C ALA A 35 6.54 10.99 -3.84
N ILE A 36 6.30 12.24 -4.22
CA ILE A 36 5.22 12.63 -5.14
C ILE A 36 5.48 12.07 -6.54
N GLU A 37 6.72 12.14 -7.02
CA GLU A 37 7.10 11.58 -8.31
C GLU A 37 6.93 10.06 -8.34
N ALA A 38 7.36 9.35 -7.28
CA ALA A 38 7.17 7.92 -7.13
C ALA A 38 5.68 7.53 -7.11
N LEU A 39 4.83 8.33 -6.42
CA LEU A 39 3.39 8.13 -6.41
C LEU A 39 2.81 8.31 -7.82
N THR A 40 3.18 9.39 -8.50
CA THR A 40 2.71 9.67 -9.86
C THR A 40 3.14 8.57 -10.84
N GLN A 41 4.38 8.07 -10.72
CA GLN A 41 4.86 6.97 -11.54
C GLN A 41 4.10 5.68 -11.27
N HIS A 42 3.88 5.34 -9.99
CA HIS A 42 3.08 4.17 -9.62
C HIS A 42 1.68 4.20 -10.29
N TRP A 43 1.00 5.35 -10.30
CA TRP A 43 -0.30 5.48 -10.94
C TRP A 43 -0.25 5.35 -12.47
N ARG A 44 0.81 5.88 -13.11
CA ARG A 44 1.03 5.68 -14.54
C ARG A 44 1.20 4.20 -14.86
N ASP A 45 2.05 3.51 -14.10
CA ASP A 45 2.29 2.08 -14.29
C ASP A 45 1.00 1.26 -14.13
N GLN A 46 0.12 1.63 -13.18
CA GLN A 46 -1.20 1.02 -13.01
C GLN A 46 -2.11 1.26 -14.22
N LEU A 47 -2.16 2.48 -14.73
CA LEU A 47 -2.97 2.82 -15.91
C LEU A 47 -2.46 2.09 -17.16
N ASP A 48 -1.14 2.03 -17.36
CA ASP A 48 -0.52 1.31 -18.48
C ASP A 48 -0.82 -0.19 -18.37
N PHE A 49 -0.74 -0.77 -17.19
CA PHE A 49 -1.13 -2.16 -16.94
C PHE A 49 -2.61 -2.40 -17.28
N CYS A 50 -3.50 -1.49 -16.89
CA CYS A 50 -4.92 -1.57 -17.24
C CYS A 50 -5.16 -1.49 -18.76
N ALA A 51 -4.44 -0.62 -19.46
CA ALA A 51 -4.54 -0.50 -20.91
C ALA A 51 -4.11 -1.80 -21.61
N LEU A 52 -2.99 -2.39 -21.19
CA LEU A 52 -2.52 -3.69 -21.70
C LEU A 52 -3.51 -4.82 -21.44
N LYS A 53 -4.16 -4.83 -20.28
CA LYS A 53 -5.19 -5.82 -19.94
C LYS A 53 -6.43 -5.68 -20.83
N LEU A 54 -6.87 -4.46 -21.11
CA LEU A 54 -7.97 -4.17 -22.03
C LEU A 54 -7.65 -4.63 -23.46
N GLU A 55 -6.45 -4.32 -23.94
CA GLU A 55 -5.99 -4.73 -25.26
C GLU A 55 -5.98 -6.26 -25.38
N LYS A 56 -5.44 -6.94 -24.37
CA LYS A 56 -5.42 -8.41 -24.32
C LYS A 56 -6.84 -8.99 -24.29
N ALA A 57 -7.73 -8.46 -23.47
CA ALA A 57 -9.11 -8.92 -23.40
C ALA A 57 -9.85 -8.73 -24.74
N ASN A 58 -9.60 -7.61 -25.43
CA ASN A 58 -10.15 -7.37 -26.75
C ASN A 58 -9.63 -8.38 -27.79
N GLN A 59 -8.32 -8.69 -27.75
CA GLN A 59 -7.73 -9.70 -28.64
C GLN A 59 -8.31 -11.09 -28.37
N GLU A 60 -8.46 -11.50 -27.11
CA GLU A 60 -9.06 -12.77 -26.72
C GLU A 60 -10.52 -12.88 -27.19
N LEU A 61 -11.28 -11.77 -27.16
CA LEU A 61 -12.63 -11.71 -27.67
C LEU A 61 -12.66 -11.96 -29.19
N LEU A 62 -11.81 -11.25 -29.95
CA LEU A 62 -11.68 -11.43 -31.40
C LEU A 62 -11.29 -12.85 -31.77
N ASP A 63 -10.33 -13.45 -31.04
CA ASP A 63 -9.90 -14.83 -31.26
C ASP A 63 -11.02 -15.85 -30.95
N SER A 64 -11.92 -15.53 -30.01
CA SER A 64 -13.07 -16.38 -29.69
C SER A 64 -14.15 -16.35 -30.79
N GLU A 65 -14.32 -15.22 -31.47
CA GLU A 65 -15.29 -15.07 -32.58
C GLU A 65 -14.86 -15.84 -33.84
N LEU A 66 -13.56 -16.12 -34.00
CA LEU A 66 -13.01 -16.84 -35.12
C LEU A 66 -13.08 -18.38 -35.03
N LYS A 67 -13.48 -18.91 -33.84
CA LYS A 67 -13.53 -20.36 -33.58
C LYS A 67 -14.97 -20.88 -33.58
N GLU A 68 -15.35 -21.63 -34.63
CA GLU A 68 -16.72 -22.18 -34.81
C GLU A 68 -16.99 -23.55 -34.12
N ASP A 69 -16.09 -24.10 -33.29
CA ASP A 69 -16.22 -25.46 -32.76
C ASP A 69 -16.96 -25.54 -31.42
N ALA A 70 -17.65 -26.67 -31.17
CA ALA A 70 -18.45 -26.95 -29.98
C ALA A 70 -17.66 -26.89 -28.64
N GLY A 71 -16.32 -26.97 -28.66
CA GLY A 71 -15.43 -26.68 -27.54
C GLY A 71 -15.30 -25.19 -27.24
N ALA A 72 -15.62 -24.34 -28.22
CA ALA A 72 -15.52 -22.88 -28.13
C ALA A 72 -16.40 -22.28 -27.04
N PHE A 73 -17.55 -22.88 -26.72
CA PHE A 73 -18.49 -22.32 -25.74
C PHE A 73 -17.91 -22.29 -24.31
N LYS A 74 -17.19 -23.33 -23.91
CA LYS A 74 -16.52 -23.37 -22.60
C LYS A 74 -15.37 -22.38 -22.56
N GLN A 75 -14.59 -22.31 -23.61
CA GLN A 75 -13.45 -21.42 -23.76
C GLN A 75 -13.91 -19.95 -23.79
N SER A 76 -14.98 -19.64 -24.56
CA SER A 76 -15.60 -18.30 -24.58
C SER A 76 -16.11 -17.86 -23.22
N ARG A 77 -16.68 -18.77 -22.43
CA ARG A 77 -17.11 -18.46 -21.06
C ARG A 77 -15.95 -18.15 -20.12
N ASP A 78 -14.82 -18.85 -20.26
CA ASP A 78 -13.65 -18.61 -19.43
C ASP A 78 -12.97 -17.30 -19.83
N HIS A 79 -12.90 -16.97 -21.12
CA HIS A 79 -12.44 -15.68 -21.62
C HIS A 79 -13.32 -14.53 -21.12
N PHE A 80 -14.65 -14.71 -21.15
CA PHE A 80 -15.58 -13.69 -20.65
C PHE A 80 -15.45 -13.43 -19.15
N LYS A 81 -15.19 -14.49 -18.36
CA LYS A 81 -14.90 -14.34 -16.92
C LYS A 81 -13.61 -13.56 -16.68
N THR A 82 -12.56 -13.87 -17.44
CA THR A 82 -11.28 -13.16 -17.34
C THR A 82 -11.48 -11.68 -17.70
N PHE A 83 -12.23 -11.41 -18.78
CA PHE A 83 -12.58 -10.04 -19.18
C PHE A 83 -13.31 -9.28 -18.07
N LEU A 84 -14.30 -9.89 -17.39
CA LEU A 84 -15.03 -9.24 -16.30
C LEU A 84 -14.12 -8.91 -15.12
N ILE A 85 -13.21 -9.81 -14.74
CA ILE A 85 -12.23 -9.57 -13.67
C ILE A 85 -11.27 -8.43 -14.06
N ASP A 86 -10.79 -8.44 -15.28
CA ASP A 86 -9.89 -7.39 -15.78
C ASP A 86 -10.60 -6.04 -15.87
N ALA A 87 -11.86 -6.01 -16.30
CA ALA A 87 -12.69 -4.80 -16.32
C ALA A 87 -12.94 -4.24 -14.91
N GLU A 88 -13.19 -5.09 -13.92
CA GLU A 88 -13.32 -4.68 -12.52
C GLU A 88 -12.01 -4.07 -12.00
N ASN A 89 -10.88 -4.69 -12.28
CA ASN A 89 -9.56 -4.17 -11.89
C ASN A 89 -9.27 -2.81 -12.53
N ILE A 90 -9.64 -2.62 -13.80
CA ILE A 90 -9.50 -1.35 -14.51
C ILE A 90 -10.36 -0.27 -13.87
N LEU A 91 -11.63 -0.56 -13.59
CA LEU A 91 -12.53 0.39 -12.95
C LEU A 91 -12.04 0.80 -11.56
N ASN A 92 -11.51 -0.13 -10.79
CA ASN A 92 -10.92 0.15 -9.49
C ASN A 92 -9.69 1.06 -9.63
N SER A 93 -8.79 0.76 -10.57
CA SER A 93 -7.58 1.57 -10.82
C SER A 93 -7.92 2.98 -11.32
N LEU A 94 -8.91 3.13 -12.20
CA LEU A 94 -9.41 4.42 -12.66
C LEU A 94 -10.04 5.22 -11.51
N SER A 95 -10.85 4.57 -10.68
CA SER A 95 -11.46 5.20 -9.50
C SER A 95 -10.41 5.73 -8.53
N GLU A 96 -9.35 4.96 -8.28
CA GLU A 96 -8.23 5.40 -7.46
C GLU A 96 -7.46 6.55 -8.13
N SER A 97 -7.27 6.52 -9.45
CA SER A 97 -6.55 7.57 -10.20
C SER A 97 -7.26 8.93 -10.15
N ILE A 98 -8.59 8.96 -10.05
CA ILE A 98 -9.39 10.19 -9.89
C ILE A 98 -9.08 10.87 -8.55
N GLU A 99 -8.72 10.12 -7.51
CA GLU A 99 -8.34 10.69 -6.22
C GLU A 99 -6.93 11.33 -6.23
N LEU A 100 -6.09 11.03 -7.22
CA LEU A 100 -4.71 11.53 -7.30
C LEU A 100 -4.59 13.06 -7.26
N PRO A 101 -5.31 13.85 -8.08
CA PRO A 101 -5.23 15.30 -8.04
C PRO A 101 -5.59 15.86 -6.66
N ARG A 102 -6.55 15.23 -5.99
CA ARG A 102 -6.97 15.59 -4.64
C ARG A 102 -5.88 15.27 -3.61
N ILE A 103 -5.24 14.11 -3.72
CA ILE A 103 -4.12 13.72 -2.85
C ILE A 103 -2.97 14.70 -3.03
N LEU A 104 -2.60 15.04 -4.27
CA LEU A 104 -1.54 16.00 -4.56
C LEU A 104 -1.83 17.39 -3.98
N ALA A 105 -3.05 17.89 -4.14
CA ALA A 105 -3.47 19.16 -3.57
C ALA A 105 -3.45 19.16 -2.02
N LEU A 106 -3.78 18.02 -1.39
CA LEU A 106 -3.77 17.88 0.06
C LEU A 106 -2.33 17.68 0.60
N VAL A 107 -1.46 17.01 -0.13
CA VAL A 107 -0.02 16.85 0.22
C VAL A 107 0.66 18.22 0.30
N ASP A 108 0.19 19.22 -0.41
CA ASP A 108 0.72 20.59 -0.35
C ASP A 108 0.37 21.32 0.96
N GLN A 109 -0.57 20.79 1.74
CA GLN A 109 -0.92 21.38 3.04
C GLN A 109 0.18 21.12 4.08
N LYS A 110 0.63 22.19 4.73
CA LYS A 110 1.69 22.17 5.75
C LYS A 110 1.40 21.15 6.87
N GLU A 111 0.16 21.02 7.29
CA GLU A 111 -0.25 20.11 8.36
C GLU A 111 -0.03 18.65 7.99
N ILE A 112 -0.40 18.25 6.76
CA ILE A 112 -0.21 16.87 6.28
C ILE A 112 1.27 16.53 6.20
N ARG A 113 2.09 17.45 5.66
CA ARG A 113 3.54 17.29 5.59
C ARG A 113 4.15 17.10 6.98
N GLN A 114 3.77 17.93 7.93
CA GLN A 114 4.26 17.84 9.31
C GLN A 114 3.87 16.52 9.98
N LEU A 115 2.63 16.05 9.81
CA LEU A 115 2.17 14.78 10.33
C LEU A 115 2.89 13.58 9.69
N ALA A 116 3.15 13.63 8.39
CA ALA A 116 3.91 12.60 7.69
C ALA A 116 5.37 12.55 8.19
N LEU A 117 6.04 13.69 8.24
CA LEU A 117 7.42 13.81 8.72
C LEU A 117 7.58 13.36 10.17
N LYS A 118 6.63 13.73 11.04
CA LYS A 118 6.65 13.27 12.43
C LYS A 118 6.61 11.74 12.52
N ARG A 119 5.78 11.06 11.68
CA ARG A 119 5.75 9.60 11.61
C ARG A 119 7.07 9.02 11.12
N VAL A 120 7.62 9.59 10.05
CA VAL A 120 8.90 9.14 9.48
C VAL A 120 10.02 9.24 10.51
N ASN A 121 10.14 10.38 11.20
CA ASN A 121 11.15 10.58 12.23
C ASN A 121 11.00 9.56 13.37
N LEU A 122 9.79 9.34 13.88
CA LEU A 122 9.53 8.36 14.93
C LEU A 122 9.87 6.92 14.49
N VAL A 123 9.55 6.54 13.25
CA VAL A 123 9.95 5.23 12.70
C VAL A 123 11.47 5.11 12.64
N ILE A 124 12.19 6.18 12.28
CA ILE A 124 13.65 6.16 12.18
C ILE A 124 14.28 6.09 13.59
N GLU A 125 13.84 6.96 14.49
CA GLU A 125 14.37 7.04 15.86
C GLU A 125 14.16 5.77 16.67
N LYS A 126 12.97 5.17 16.57
CA LYS A 126 12.57 3.99 17.35
C LYS A 126 12.66 2.68 16.57
N ARG A 127 13.40 2.65 15.46
CA ARG A 127 13.41 1.54 14.52
C ARG A 127 13.70 0.19 15.17
N ASP A 128 14.75 0.12 15.97
CA ASP A 128 15.19 -1.14 16.59
C ASP A 128 14.21 -1.62 17.66
N GLU A 129 13.61 -0.69 18.41
CA GLU A 129 12.55 -0.98 19.37
C GLU A 129 11.30 -1.51 18.69
N ILE A 130 10.84 -0.83 17.61
CA ILE A 130 9.68 -1.21 16.81
C ILE A 130 9.90 -2.59 16.20
N ASP A 131 11.07 -2.82 15.58
CA ASP A 131 11.41 -4.08 14.94
C ASP A 131 11.43 -5.23 15.96
N THR A 132 11.94 -5.00 17.17
CA THR A 132 11.94 -5.97 18.27
C THR A 132 10.51 -6.31 18.72
N ASN A 133 9.67 -5.29 18.89
CA ASN A 133 8.26 -5.47 19.27
C ASN A 133 7.49 -6.27 18.21
N LEU A 134 7.72 -5.99 16.95
CA LEU A 134 7.12 -6.73 15.84
C LEU A 134 7.62 -8.18 15.78
N ASP A 135 8.93 -8.42 15.92
CA ASP A 135 9.50 -9.77 15.92
C ASP A 135 8.98 -10.63 17.09
N ASN A 136 8.70 -10.03 18.24
CA ASN A 136 8.12 -10.72 19.41
C ASN A 136 6.67 -11.19 19.16
N VAL A 137 5.94 -10.50 18.31
CA VAL A 137 4.56 -10.85 17.94
C VAL A 137 4.49 -11.81 16.74
N MET A 138 5.56 -11.82 15.93
CA MET A 138 5.65 -12.62 14.69
C MET A 138 6.17 -14.03 14.98
N GLU A 139 5.32 -14.94 15.47
CA GLU A 139 5.68 -16.35 15.68
C GLU A 139 6.06 -17.04 14.36
N GLY A 140 7.26 -17.64 14.33
CA GLY A 140 7.75 -18.41 13.17
C GLY A 140 8.25 -17.58 11.99
N TRP A 141 8.13 -16.28 12.06
CA TRP A 141 8.58 -15.33 11.01
C TRP A 141 9.48 -14.25 11.63
N ARG A 142 10.31 -13.65 10.79
CA ARG A 142 11.15 -12.52 11.18
C ARG A 142 10.84 -11.33 10.29
N LEU A 143 10.69 -10.16 10.87
CA LEU A 143 10.40 -8.91 10.17
C LEU A 143 11.38 -8.66 9.00
N LYS A 144 12.66 -8.99 9.19
CA LYS A 144 13.72 -8.85 8.17
C LYS A 144 13.48 -9.65 6.89
N ARG A 145 12.65 -10.69 6.92
CA ARG A 145 12.32 -11.52 5.76
C ARG A 145 11.18 -10.96 4.92
N LEU A 146 10.43 -10.02 5.45
CA LEU A 146 9.36 -9.35 4.71
C LEU A 146 9.91 -8.36 3.68
N PRO A 147 9.20 -8.12 2.58
CA PRO A 147 9.46 -7.01 1.69
C PRO A 147 9.58 -5.69 2.45
N ARG A 148 10.35 -4.75 1.92
CA ARG A 148 10.58 -3.47 2.59
C ARG A 148 9.27 -2.72 2.86
N ILE A 149 8.37 -2.72 1.88
CA ILE A 149 7.10 -2.02 1.96
C ILE A 149 6.24 -2.56 3.13
N ASP A 150 6.17 -3.88 3.29
CA ASP A 150 5.38 -4.51 4.36
C ASP A 150 5.95 -4.18 5.75
N ARG A 151 7.28 -4.16 5.87
CA ARG A 151 7.95 -3.74 7.10
C ARG A 151 7.62 -2.30 7.47
N ASP A 152 7.64 -1.42 6.48
CA ASP A 152 7.41 0.01 6.71
C ASP A 152 5.93 0.28 7.03
N ILE A 153 4.99 -0.46 6.45
CA ILE A 153 3.56 -0.44 6.83
C ILE A 153 3.38 -0.87 8.30
N LEU A 154 4.01 -1.97 8.71
CA LEU A 154 3.94 -2.46 10.09
C LEU A 154 4.57 -1.48 11.09
N ARG A 155 5.73 -0.88 10.75
CA ARG A 155 6.38 0.15 11.58
C ARG A 155 5.50 1.38 11.76
N LEU A 156 4.87 1.87 10.69
CA LEU A 156 3.91 2.98 10.77
C LEU A 156 2.71 2.63 11.65
N ALA A 157 2.20 1.41 11.57
CA ALA A 157 1.11 0.97 12.42
C ALA A 157 1.50 1.00 13.91
N VAL A 158 2.71 0.56 14.27
CA VAL A 158 3.20 0.62 15.66
C VAL A 158 3.34 2.06 16.14
N VAL A 159 3.91 2.96 15.32
CA VAL A 159 4.01 4.40 15.64
C VAL A 159 2.64 5.03 15.82
N ASP A 160 1.67 4.71 14.97
CA ASP A 160 0.31 5.21 15.12
C ASP A 160 -0.36 4.74 16.42
N LEU A 161 -0.13 3.50 16.84
CA LEU A 161 -0.65 2.96 18.08
C LEU A 161 -0.01 3.63 19.31
N ILE A 162 1.31 3.67 19.34
CA ILE A 162 2.06 4.06 20.54
C ILE A 162 2.19 5.57 20.66
N ASP A 163 2.66 6.24 19.61
CA ASP A 163 3.02 7.65 19.65
C ASP A 163 1.85 8.58 19.31
N PHE A 164 1.00 8.19 18.34
CA PHE A 164 -0.20 8.95 17.98
C PHE A 164 -1.44 8.52 18.76
N LYS A 165 -1.34 7.47 19.58
CA LYS A 165 -2.46 6.92 20.38
C LYS A 165 -3.71 6.70 19.53
N THR A 166 -3.52 6.27 18.28
CA THR A 166 -4.61 5.96 17.36
C THR A 166 -5.30 4.68 17.83
N PRO A 167 -6.64 4.63 17.89
CA PRO A 167 -7.34 3.41 18.26
C PRO A 167 -6.93 2.22 17.37
N MET A 168 -6.79 1.04 17.99
CA MET A 168 -6.34 -0.19 17.31
C MET A 168 -7.14 -0.48 16.04
N ALA A 169 -8.48 -0.40 16.11
CA ALA A 169 -9.34 -0.66 14.96
C ALA A 169 -9.06 0.28 13.77
N VAL A 170 -8.77 1.56 14.05
CA VAL A 170 -8.41 2.55 13.03
C VAL A 170 -7.04 2.24 12.46
N THR A 171 -6.05 1.94 13.30
CA THR A 171 -4.70 1.60 12.87
C THR A 171 -4.68 0.35 11.99
N CYS A 172 -5.40 -0.70 12.37
CA CYS A 172 -5.53 -1.92 11.57
C CYS A 172 -6.15 -1.63 10.20
N ASN A 173 -7.25 -0.88 10.18
CA ASN A 173 -7.92 -0.54 8.92
C ASN A 173 -7.01 0.27 7.99
N GLU A 174 -6.31 1.27 8.51
CA GLU A 174 -5.39 2.10 7.73
C GLU A 174 -4.18 1.29 7.21
N ALA A 175 -3.60 0.41 8.04
CA ALA A 175 -2.50 -0.43 7.60
C ALA A 175 -2.93 -1.46 6.53
N VAL A 176 -4.13 -2.03 6.66
CA VAL A 176 -4.71 -2.91 5.63
C VAL A 176 -4.99 -2.14 4.34
N ASN A 177 -5.48 -0.91 4.42
CA ASN A 177 -5.69 -0.06 3.24
C ASN A 177 -4.37 0.24 2.51
N LEU A 178 -3.29 0.54 3.26
CA LEU A 178 -1.96 0.70 2.66
C LEU A 178 -1.45 -0.61 2.04
N ALA A 179 -1.63 -1.74 2.72
CA ALA A 179 -1.25 -3.04 2.18
C ALA A 179 -2.04 -3.41 0.92
N ASN A 180 -3.32 -3.06 0.83
CA ASN A 180 -4.12 -3.28 -0.38
C ASN A 180 -3.61 -2.50 -1.59
N ARG A 181 -3.01 -1.32 -1.37
CA ARG A 181 -2.48 -0.46 -2.44
C ARG A 181 -1.04 -0.80 -2.82
N TYR A 182 -0.20 -1.15 -1.86
CA TYR A 182 1.25 -1.18 -2.04
C TYR A 182 1.88 -2.55 -1.82
N SER A 183 1.13 -3.57 -1.38
CA SER A 183 1.63 -4.92 -1.12
C SER A 183 0.91 -5.96 -1.97
N ASP A 184 1.54 -7.13 -2.15
CA ASP A 184 0.94 -8.28 -2.79
C ASP A 184 -0.07 -9.00 -1.85
N GLU A 185 -0.75 -10.01 -2.38
CA GLU A 185 -1.75 -10.76 -1.62
C GLU A 185 -1.16 -11.47 -0.40
N GLN A 186 0.08 -11.97 -0.52
CA GLN A 186 0.77 -12.65 0.58
C GLN A 186 1.14 -11.65 1.68
N GLY A 187 1.67 -10.49 1.32
CA GLY A 187 2.00 -9.41 2.26
C GLY A 187 0.76 -8.88 2.99
N ARG A 188 -0.36 -8.69 2.28
CA ARG A 188 -1.64 -8.29 2.89
C ARG A 188 -2.12 -9.26 3.96
N ARG A 189 -2.08 -10.57 3.66
CA ARG A 189 -2.45 -11.61 4.62
C ARG A 189 -1.53 -11.61 5.83
N MET A 190 -0.22 -11.44 5.61
CA MET A 190 0.79 -11.37 6.65
C MET A 190 0.58 -10.15 7.56
N ILE A 191 0.44 -8.96 7.00
CA ILE A 191 0.20 -7.70 7.73
C ILE A 191 -1.05 -7.84 8.60
N ASN A 192 -2.16 -8.32 8.05
CA ASN A 192 -3.40 -8.51 8.79
C ASN A 192 -3.22 -9.50 9.96
N GLY A 193 -2.47 -10.59 9.75
CA GLY A 193 -2.14 -11.56 10.80
C GLY A 193 -1.32 -10.96 11.95
N VAL A 194 -0.29 -10.16 11.63
CA VAL A 194 0.56 -9.48 12.62
C VAL A 194 -0.25 -8.46 13.42
N LEU A 195 -1.08 -7.66 12.76
CA LEU A 195 -1.93 -6.66 13.41
C LEU A 195 -2.93 -7.28 14.39
N ARG A 196 -3.54 -8.42 14.04
CA ARG A 196 -4.41 -9.17 14.97
C ARG A 196 -3.66 -9.64 16.21
N LYS A 197 -2.42 -10.10 16.07
CA LYS A 197 -1.59 -10.51 17.21
C LYS A 197 -1.18 -9.33 18.09
N LEU A 198 -0.83 -8.19 17.48
CA LEU A 198 -0.59 -6.93 18.19
C LEU A 198 -1.82 -6.52 19.02
N GLN A 199 -3.01 -6.62 18.45
CA GLN A 199 -4.26 -6.33 19.15
C GLN A 199 -4.45 -7.21 20.38
N ASN A 200 -4.24 -8.51 20.23
CA ASN A 200 -4.39 -9.46 21.33
C ASN A 200 -3.34 -9.26 22.45
N SER A 201 -2.13 -8.84 22.08
CA SER A 201 -1.06 -8.54 23.04
C SER A 201 -1.37 -7.28 23.85
N THR A 202 -1.90 -6.24 23.22
CA THR A 202 -2.25 -4.97 23.88
C THR A 202 -3.50 -5.11 24.76
N SER A 203 -4.43 -6.01 24.41
CA SER A 203 -5.64 -6.27 25.20
C SER A 203 -5.36 -7.09 26.47
N LYS A 204 -4.19 -7.73 26.58
CA LYS A 204 -3.76 -8.48 27.78
C LYS A 204 -3.03 -7.60 28.82
N LEU A 205 -2.68 -6.36 28.45
CA LEU A 205 -1.95 -5.41 29.27
C LEU A 205 -2.85 -4.32 29.90
N ASN A 206 -4.14 -4.29 29.54
CA ASN A 206 -5.20 -3.49 30.15
C ASN A 206 -6.18 -4.38 30.94
#